data_95488eb3be9cee0596b43933000b4ad7
#
_entry.id   95488eb3be9cee0596b43933000b4ad7
#
_cell.length_a   1.000
_cell.length_b   1.000
_cell.length_c   1.000
_cell.angle_alpha   90.00
_cell.angle_beta   90.00
_cell.angle_gamma   90.00
#
_symmetry.space_group_name_H-M   'P 1'
#
loop_
_entity.id
_entity.type
_entity.pdbx_description
1 polymer ?
#
loop_
_entity_poly.entity_id
_entity_poly.type
_entity_poly.pdbx_seq_one_letter_code
_entity_poly.pdbx_strand_id
1 'polypeptide(L)'
;MKRSILADTGPLYAAADPDDQYHERAQKELKRLNRDRRAVVVAYPILLESYTLVLYRLGKEAAWKWLGETMAGANLVNPAAEDYRAATARLLSFKDQPITLFDATVAILAQRTGFSVWTYDHHFDVMRVPVWR
;
A
#
# COMPACT_ATOMS: atom_id res chain seq x y z
N MET A 1 -7.06 -7.58 14.61
CA MET A 1 -7.13 -8.27 13.33
C MET A 1 -7.76 -7.41 12.28
N LYS A 2 -9.10 -7.24 12.35
CA LYS A 2 -9.81 -6.36 11.43
C LYS A 2 -9.42 -4.90 11.57
N ARG A 3 -8.64 -4.58 12.57
CA ARG A 3 -8.15 -3.22 12.81
C ARG A 3 -6.92 -2.88 11.98
N SER A 4 -6.35 -3.85 11.30
CA SER A 4 -5.21 -3.62 10.41
C SER A 4 -5.67 -3.22 9.02
N ILE A 5 -4.89 -2.36 8.37
CA ILE A 5 -5.10 -2.02 6.97
C ILE A 5 -3.81 -2.30 6.19
N LEU A 6 -3.97 -2.67 4.92
CA LEU A 6 -2.84 -2.83 4.00
C LEU A 6 -2.64 -1.52 3.25
N ALA A 7 -1.48 -0.91 3.41
CA ALA A 7 -1.17 0.33 2.71
C ALA A 7 -0.67 0.05 1.30
N ASP A 8 -1.16 0.83 0.35
CA ASP A 8 -0.68 0.85 -1.02
C ASP A 8 0.35 1.97 -1.18
N THR A 9 1.08 1.97 -2.28
CA THR A 9 2.13 2.95 -2.56
C THR A 9 1.61 4.38 -2.61
N GLY A 10 0.42 4.60 -3.21
CA GLY A 10 -0.13 5.95 -3.38
C GLY A 10 -0.17 6.75 -2.08
N PRO A 11 -0.92 6.28 -1.06
CA PRO A 11 -0.98 7.00 0.21
C PRO A 11 0.37 7.09 0.93
N LEU A 12 1.20 6.04 0.86
CA LEU A 12 2.51 6.06 1.50
C LEU A 12 3.40 7.14 0.89
N TYR A 13 3.42 7.22 -0.44
CA TYR A 13 4.21 8.24 -1.13
C TYR A 13 3.64 9.64 -0.86
N ALA A 14 2.33 9.81 -0.96
CA ALA A 14 1.67 11.09 -0.75
C ALA A 14 1.96 11.65 0.65
N ALA A 15 1.98 10.78 1.66
CA ALA A 15 2.30 11.20 3.02
C ALA A 15 3.74 11.72 3.14
N ALA A 16 4.66 11.26 2.30
CA ALA A 16 6.07 11.63 2.32
C ALA A 16 6.39 12.88 1.49
N ASP A 17 5.57 13.21 0.51
CA ASP A 17 5.85 14.28 -0.45
C ASP A 17 4.92 15.47 -0.22
N PRO A 18 5.42 16.59 0.36
CA PRO A 18 4.60 17.77 0.61
C PRO A 18 3.98 18.39 -0.65
N ASP A 19 4.56 18.13 -1.81
CA ASP A 19 4.07 18.66 -3.08
C ASP A 19 3.07 17.74 -3.79
N ASP A 20 2.82 16.55 -3.24
CA ASP A 20 1.84 15.63 -3.83
C ASP A 20 0.42 16.15 -3.60
N GLN A 21 -0.43 16.01 -4.64
CA GLN A 21 -1.81 16.50 -4.58
C GLN A 21 -2.62 15.89 -3.43
N TYR A 22 -2.24 14.69 -2.98
CA TYR A 22 -2.93 13.97 -1.90
C TYR A 22 -2.21 14.06 -0.57
N HIS A 23 -1.18 14.92 -0.45
CA HIS A 23 -0.37 15.00 0.77
C HIS A 23 -1.23 15.27 2.01
N GLU A 24 -2.06 16.32 1.97
CA GLU A 24 -2.88 16.68 3.12
C GLU A 24 -3.87 15.57 3.49
N ARG A 25 -4.47 14.96 2.47
CA ARG A 25 -5.38 13.84 2.67
C ARG A 25 -4.68 12.67 3.35
N ALA A 26 -3.51 12.30 2.86
CA ALA A 26 -2.73 11.20 3.42
C ALA A 26 -2.32 11.47 4.87
N GLN A 27 -1.92 12.71 5.18
CA GLN A 27 -1.56 13.11 6.53
C GLN A 27 -2.76 12.99 7.49
N LYS A 28 -3.93 13.46 7.06
CA LYS A 28 -5.15 13.35 7.87
C LYS A 28 -5.56 11.90 8.09
N GLU A 29 -5.42 11.08 7.05
CA GLU A 29 -5.75 9.66 7.14
C GLU A 29 -4.80 8.91 8.07
N LEU A 30 -3.50 9.21 8.03
CA LEU A 30 -2.54 8.65 8.98
C LEU A 30 -2.90 8.99 10.43
N LYS A 31 -3.25 10.25 10.69
CA LYS A 31 -3.68 10.68 12.03
C LYS A 31 -4.93 9.92 12.48
N ARG A 32 -5.88 9.73 11.56
CA ARG A 32 -7.11 8.99 11.86
C ARG A 32 -6.82 7.51 12.14
N LEU A 33 -5.95 6.88 11.37
CA LEU A 33 -5.53 5.50 11.61
C LEU A 33 -4.89 5.34 12.97
N ASN A 34 -4.00 6.27 13.31
CA ASN A 34 -3.33 6.26 14.61
C ASN A 34 -4.31 6.48 15.76
N ARG A 35 -5.22 7.45 15.63
CA ARG A 35 -6.25 7.74 16.62
C ARG A 35 -7.15 6.51 16.86
N ASP A 36 -7.53 5.83 15.78
CA ASP A 36 -8.42 4.67 15.83
C ASP A 36 -7.67 3.38 16.14
N ARG A 37 -6.38 3.47 16.41
CA ARG A 37 -5.50 2.34 16.75
C ARG A 37 -5.52 1.25 15.68
N ARG A 38 -5.55 1.65 14.42
CA ARG A 38 -5.43 0.73 13.30
C ARG A 38 -3.96 0.53 12.95
N ALA A 39 -3.54 -0.72 12.88
CA ALA A 39 -2.18 -1.03 12.48
C ALA A 39 -2.05 -0.88 10.96
N VAL A 40 -0.98 -0.23 10.52
CA VAL A 40 -0.65 -0.13 9.10
C VAL A 40 0.26 -1.30 8.75
N VAL A 41 -0.18 -2.13 7.82
CA VAL A 41 0.57 -3.28 7.32
C VAL A 41 1.09 -2.94 5.93
N VAL A 42 2.37 -3.15 5.70
CA VAL A 42 3.01 -2.88 4.40
C VAL A 42 3.63 -4.18 3.89
N ALA A 43 3.22 -4.61 2.71
CA ALA A 43 3.84 -5.74 2.04
C ALA A 43 5.23 -5.34 1.53
N TYR A 44 6.21 -6.25 1.61
CA TYR A 44 7.56 -5.93 1.15
C TYR A 44 7.61 -5.41 -0.30
N PRO A 45 6.86 -5.94 -1.27
CA PRO A 45 6.84 -5.34 -2.61
C PRO A 45 6.45 -3.86 -2.61
N ILE A 46 5.49 -3.49 -1.76
CA ILE A 46 5.05 -2.09 -1.64
C ILE A 46 6.12 -1.25 -0.96
N LEU A 47 6.80 -1.79 0.04
CA LEU A 47 7.92 -1.12 0.69
C LEU A 47 9.01 -0.79 -0.34
N LEU A 48 9.36 -1.76 -1.18
CA LEU A 48 10.40 -1.59 -2.20
C LEU A 48 9.98 -0.56 -3.25
N GLU A 49 8.74 -0.63 -3.73
CA GLU A 49 8.23 0.33 -4.71
C GLU A 49 8.19 1.73 -4.14
N SER A 50 7.65 1.89 -2.94
CA SER A 50 7.52 3.19 -2.28
C SER A 50 8.90 3.81 -2.01
N TYR A 51 9.84 3.02 -1.49
CA TYR A 51 11.21 3.49 -1.28
C TYR A 51 11.82 4.00 -2.58
N THR A 52 11.65 3.25 -3.66
CA THR A 52 12.21 3.61 -4.96
C THR A 52 11.63 4.95 -5.46
N LEU A 53 10.32 5.14 -5.30
CA LEU A 53 9.68 6.40 -5.67
C LEU A 53 10.20 7.57 -4.85
N VAL A 54 10.30 7.41 -3.53
CA VAL A 54 10.82 8.46 -2.67
C VAL A 54 12.27 8.78 -3.05
N LEU A 55 13.09 7.75 -3.29
CA LEU A 55 14.47 7.92 -3.68
C LEU A 55 14.61 8.76 -4.95
N TYR A 56 13.88 8.40 -6.00
CA TYR A 56 14.01 9.08 -7.28
C TYR A 56 13.37 10.47 -7.32
N ARG A 57 12.32 10.69 -6.54
CA ARG A 57 11.61 11.97 -6.58
C ARG A 57 12.06 12.95 -5.52
N LEU A 58 12.47 12.48 -4.34
CA LEU A 58 12.80 13.33 -3.20
C LEU A 58 14.26 13.22 -2.75
N GLY A 59 15.02 12.26 -3.29
CA GLY A 59 16.43 12.09 -2.98
C GLY A 59 16.70 11.09 -1.86
N LYS A 60 17.97 10.73 -1.70
CA LYS A 60 18.37 9.65 -0.81
C LYS A 60 18.12 9.93 0.67
N GLU A 61 18.29 11.18 1.10
CA GLU A 61 18.09 11.53 2.51
C GLU A 61 16.63 11.39 2.91
N ALA A 62 15.71 11.87 2.06
CA ALA A 62 14.28 11.69 2.28
C ALA A 62 13.91 10.20 2.25
N ALA A 63 14.50 9.43 1.34
CA ALA A 63 14.24 8.00 1.23
C ALA A 63 14.69 7.24 2.47
N TRP A 64 15.88 7.55 2.99
CA TRP A 64 16.39 6.90 4.20
C TRP A 64 15.55 7.24 5.43
N LYS A 65 15.14 8.50 5.56
CA LYS A 65 14.25 8.91 6.65
C LYS A 65 12.91 8.18 6.54
N TRP A 66 12.32 8.16 5.36
CA TRP A 66 11.06 7.47 5.11
C TRP A 66 11.16 5.97 5.46
N LEU A 67 12.24 5.33 5.02
CA LEU A 67 12.45 3.91 5.29
C LEU A 67 12.54 3.62 6.78
N GLY A 68 13.33 4.42 7.51
CA GLY A 68 13.47 4.26 8.95
C GLY A 68 12.15 4.43 9.69
N GLU A 69 11.38 5.43 9.32
CA GLU A 69 10.06 5.68 9.93
C GLU A 69 9.08 4.55 9.62
N THR A 70 9.09 4.07 8.38
CA THR A 70 8.19 2.98 7.96
C THR A 70 8.55 1.67 8.66
N MET A 71 9.84 1.34 8.72
CA MET A 71 10.30 0.13 9.40
C MET A 71 9.97 0.16 10.90
N ALA A 72 9.96 1.34 11.51
CA ALA A 72 9.64 1.48 12.93
C ALA A 72 8.13 1.47 13.20
N GLY A 73 7.33 2.02 12.29
CA GLY A 73 5.90 2.26 12.53
C GLY A 73 4.95 1.29 11.88
N ALA A 74 5.35 0.56 10.84
CA ALA A 74 4.48 -0.36 10.12
C ALA A 74 4.80 -1.81 10.47
N ASN A 75 3.79 -2.66 10.34
CA ASN A 75 3.99 -4.10 10.37
C ASN A 75 4.26 -4.57 8.95
N LEU A 76 5.37 -5.26 8.75
CA LEU A 76 5.76 -5.72 7.42
C LEU A 76 5.32 -7.17 7.20
N VAL A 77 4.85 -7.46 5.99
CA VAL A 77 4.46 -8.81 5.60
C VAL A 77 5.10 -9.16 4.26
N ASN A 78 5.62 -10.38 4.18
CA ASN A 78 6.20 -10.88 2.94
C ASN A 78 5.22 -11.85 2.29
N PRO A 79 4.76 -11.55 1.05
CA PRO A 79 3.90 -12.50 0.34
C PRO A 79 4.62 -13.82 0.13
N ALA A 80 3.88 -14.92 0.20
CA ALA A 80 4.41 -16.24 -0.12
C ALA A 80 4.38 -16.46 -1.64
N ALA A 81 5.07 -17.49 -2.11
CA ALA A 81 5.08 -17.82 -3.54
C ALA A 81 3.66 -18.06 -4.07
N GLU A 82 2.78 -18.69 -3.28
CA GLU A 82 1.38 -18.92 -3.67
C GLU A 82 0.64 -17.59 -3.85
N ASP A 83 0.94 -16.57 -3.06
CA ASP A 83 0.31 -15.26 -3.18
C ASP A 83 0.65 -14.63 -4.53
N TYR A 84 1.89 -14.74 -4.96
CA TYR A 84 2.31 -14.23 -6.27
C TYR A 84 1.67 -15.01 -7.42
N ARG A 85 1.54 -16.33 -7.29
CA ARG A 85 0.85 -17.14 -8.30
C ARG A 85 -0.63 -16.76 -8.39
N ALA A 86 -1.27 -16.58 -7.24
CA ALA A 86 -2.68 -16.15 -7.19
C ALA A 86 -2.83 -14.73 -7.78
N ALA A 87 -1.88 -13.83 -7.50
CA ALA A 87 -1.90 -12.48 -8.05
C ALA A 87 -1.79 -12.49 -9.58
N THR A 88 -0.92 -13.35 -10.12
CA THR A 88 -0.77 -13.50 -11.58
C THR A 88 -2.06 -13.99 -12.21
N ALA A 89 -2.70 -14.99 -11.62
CA ALA A 89 -3.98 -15.50 -12.11
C ALA A 89 -5.07 -14.42 -12.05
N ARG A 90 -5.08 -13.64 -10.95
CA ARG A 90 -6.05 -12.55 -10.77
C ARG A 90 -5.89 -11.50 -11.85
N LEU A 91 -4.63 -11.15 -12.15
CA LEU A 91 -4.30 -10.17 -13.19
C LEU A 91 -4.90 -10.55 -14.54
N LEU A 92 -4.79 -11.84 -14.89
CA LEU A 92 -5.29 -12.36 -16.16
C LEU A 92 -6.82 -12.34 -16.25
N SER A 93 -7.52 -12.23 -15.11
CA SER A 93 -8.98 -12.11 -15.09
C SER A 93 -9.45 -10.70 -15.49
N PHE A 94 -8.55 -9.71 -15.54
CA PHE A 94 -8.87 -8.31 -15.85
C PHE A 94 -8.02 -7.82 -17.02
N LYS A 95 -8.07 -8.56 -18.15
CA LYS A 95 -7.20 -8.28 -19.31
C LYS A 95 -7.39 -6.90 -19.92
N ASP A 96 -8.56 -6.29 -19.73
CA ASP A 96 -8.89 -4.97 -20.25
C ASP A 96 -8.45 -3.83 -19.31
N GLN A 97 -7.80 -4.17 -18.20
CA GLN A 97 -7.38 -3.19 -17.18
C GLN A 97 -5.86 -3.22 -17.02
N PRO A 98 -5.19 -2.06 -16.96
CA PRO A 98 -3.75 -2.00 -16.73
C PRO A 98 -3.42 -2.13 -15.24
N ILE A 99 -3.90 -3.20 -14.61
CA ILE A 99 -3.64 -3.48 -13.20
C ILE A 99 -2.21 -3.98 -13.06
N THR A 100 -1.46 -3.39 -12.13
CA THR A 100 -0.08 -3.81 -11.89
C THR A 100 -0.03 -5.09 -11.06
N LEU A 101 1.09 -5.80 -11.15
CA LEU A 101 1.29 -6.97 -10.30
C LEU A 101 1.40 -6.58 -8.82
N PHE A 102 1.88 -5.37 -8.52
CA PHE A 102 1.84 -4.83 -7.16
C PHE A 102 0.41 -4.78 -6.63
N ASP A 103 -0.51 -4.20 -7.41
CA ASP A 103 -1.92 -4.09 -7.01
C ASP A 103 -2.56 -5.46 -6.83
N ALA A 104 -2.33 -6.36 -7.76
CA ALA A 104 -2.88 -7.71 -7.69
C ALA A 104 -2.36 -8.46 -6.45
N THR A 105 -1.08 -8.27 -6.11
CA THR A 105 -0.48 -8.89 -4.92
C THR A 105 -1.12 -8.36 -3.64
N VAL A 106 -1.32 -7.05 -3.54
CA VAL A 106 -2.01 -6.45 -2.39
C VAL A 106 -3.44 -6.96 -2.30
N ALA A 107 -4.14 -7.09 -3.45
CA ALA A 107 -5.50 -7.62 -3.49
C ALA A 107 -5.58 -9.05 -2.93
N ILE A 108 -4.63 -9.90 -3.30
CA ILE A 108 -4.57 -11.27 -2.77
C ILE A 108 -4.32 -11.27 -1.27
N LEU A 109 -3.39 -10.44 -0.79
CA LEU A 109 -3.14 -10.33 0.65
C LEU A 109 -4.37 -9.83 1.41
N ALA A 110 -5.07 -8.86 0.85
CA ALA A 110 -6.29 -8.33 1.46
C ALA A 110 -7.35 -9.42 1.61
N GLN A 111 -7.55 -10.23 0.57
CA GLN A 111 -8.51 -11.34 0.60
C GLN A 111 -8.11 -12.41 1.61
N ARG A 112 -6.83 -12.76 1.66
CA ARG A 112 -6.34 -13.80 2.56
C ARG A 112 -6.41 -13.36 4.03
N THR A 113 -6.14 -12.10 4.32
CA THR A 113 -6.09 -11.57 5.69
C THR A 113 -7.42 -11.01 6.18
N GLY A 114 -8.29 -10.61 5.26
CA GLY A 114 -9.51 -9.88 5.59
C GLY A 114 -9.27 -8.40 5.86
N PHE A 115 -8.06 -7.89 5.62
CA PHE A 115 -7.74 -6.47 5.84
C PHE A 115 -8.27 -5.62 4.69
N SER A 116 -8.72 -4.39 5.00
CA SER A 116 -9.04 -3.40 3.98
C SER A 116 -7.77 -2.75 3.46
N VAL A 117 -7.84 -2.20 2.26
CA VAL A 117 -6.69 -1.56 1.59
C VAL A 117 -6.80 -0.05 1.69
N TRP A 118 -5.72 0.59 2.08
CA TRP A 118 -5.58 2.04 2.07
C TRP A 118 -4.91 2.43 0.75
N THR A 119 -5.70 2.98 -0.16
CA THR A 119 -5.25 3.25 -1.53
C THR A 119 -6.01 4.43 -2.13
N TYR A 120 -5.45 5.01 -3.17
CA TYR A 120 -6.10 6.01 -4.01
C TYR A 120 -6.34 5.48 -5.43
N ASP A 121 -6.06 4.19 -5.66
CA ASP A 121 -6.20 3.56 -6.96
C ASP A 121 -7.55 2.86 -7.07
N HIS A 122 -8.32 3.21 -8.11
CA HIS A 122 -9.65 2.63 -8.37
C HIS A 122 -9.60 1.16 -8.75
N HIS A 123 -8.44 0.62 -9.13
CA HIS A 123 -8.33 -0.80 -9.50
C HIS A 123 -8.72 -1.74 -8.38
N PHE A 124 -8.60 -1.30 -7.11
CA PHE A 124 -9.04 -2.13 -5.99
C PHE A 124 -10.56 -2.27 -5.96
N ASP A 125 -11.29 -1.23 -6.35
CA ASP A 125 -12.75 -1.32 -6.53
C ASP A 125 -13.08 -2.26 -7.68
N VAL A 126 -12.34 -2.18 -8.78
CA VAL A 126 -12.51 -3.09 -9.94
C VAL A 126 -12.31 -4.54 -9.51
N MET A 127 -11.30 -4.82 -8.71
CA MET A 127 -11.02 -6.16 -8.20
C MET A 127 -11.94 -6.58 -7.03
N ARG A 128 -12.84 -5.69 -6.62
CA ARG A 128 -13.80 -5.93 -5.52
C ARG A 128 -13.12 -6.22 -4.19
N VAL A 129 -12.05 -5.52 -3.92
CA VAL A 129 -11.32 -5.60 -2.66
C VAL A 129 -11.80 -4.47 -1.75
N PRO A 130 -12.12 -4.75 -0.46
CA PRO A 130 -12.54 -3.69 0.46
C PRO A 130 -11.48 -2.61 0.60
N VAL A 131 -11.89 -1.36 0.45
CA VAL A 131 -11.02 -0.19 0.58
C VAL A 131 -11.39 0.56 1.85
N TRP A 132 -10.37 0.91 2.63
CA TRP A 132 -10.55 1.75 3.81
C TRP A 132 -10.63 3.21 3.36
N ARG A 133 -11.69 3.88 3.82
CA ARG A 133 -11.93 5.29 3.52
C ARG A 133 -12.26 6.09 4.76
#